data_b86ac99a066a4a667cc6385a6a724613
#
_entry.id   b86ac99a066a4a667cc6385a6a724613
#
_cell.length_a   1.000
_cell.length_b   1.000
_cell.length_c   1.000
_cell.angle_alpha   90.00
_cell.angle_beta   90.00
_cell.angle_gamma   90.00
#
_symmetry.space_group_name_H-M   'P 1'
#
loop_
_entity.id
_entity.type
_entity.pdbx_description
1 polymer ?
#
loop_
_entity_poly.entity_id
_entity_poly.type
_entity_poly.pdbx_seq_one_letter_code
_entity_poly.pdbx_strand_id
1 'polypeptide(L)'
;MTAFIRMIKRNTGIVFLVFVLLAATLPLVSCGGDGGSNPVLFTATVTGLVQYEDKEYGPAGFTGTTPYFKPSRFVLVEIVDTATGLVLAKGTTGTTGAYRIPFFFSFSSVYVRIVSEAILSGAHTIEVRSLSNKLYAVASGTFSVSPGAVITRDVSISLSAGLPAGVFNILDVYASGFEFVKALSGTYPPALTAYWQPGNSNGTYYLSGSGIYLLGGDGIGGGDTDEYDDDVLWHEFGHFIADKFSKDDSPGGVHHLTDNNLDLRLSWSEGWGDFSQGAVKYWLSANDPTRLSTEAGTSSSTYVDTSNVSWSFEFNTLSGDPYTTAANEVAVAKTLWNLMTGTGNFGMTPVWDVFQNYLPTVSGTPVNIEAFWDGWLAQRSPQAAETALIEGIYSDRKINYRADAFEPDDGFVRILPSIALNYAEEHYLYNSAGPDKDIIPFTAVSGVSYMAQTSQLLNGADTYIRVRAPDQTTVVGSNDNTTLLASSVQFTAASNGTYYIEVTSSGSRPLSAGRYGTYTLRIVQQ
;
A
#
# COMPACT_ATOMS: atom_id res chain seq x y z
N MET A 1 -30.91 2.92 -42.06
CA MET A 1 -30.66 4.28 -42.57
C MET A 1 -29.82 4.98 -41.54
N THR A 2 -28.56 4.86 -41.65
CA THR A 2 -27.48 5.79 -41.97
C THR A 2 -27.42 7.01 -41.08
N ALA A 3 -26.51 6.95 -40.13
CA ALA A 3 -25.32 7.79 -39.85
C ALA A 3 -25.53 9.31 -39.77
N PHE A 4 -24.97 9.94 -38.75
CA PHE A 4 -23.82 10.83 -38.91
C PHE A 4 -23.23 11.23 -37.54
N ILE A 5 -21.97 10.86 -37.35
CA ILE A 5 -21.08 11.37 -36.31
C ILE A 5 -20.65 12.79 -36.69
N ARG A 6 -20.61 13.73 -35.74
CA ARG A 6 -19.75 14.91 -35.82
C ARG A 6 -19.11 15.23 -34.49
N MET A 7 -17.82 15.03 -34.46
CA MET A 7 -16.89 15.59 -33.47
C MET A 7 -16.87 17.11 -33.52
N ILE A 8 -16.92 17.77 -32.37
CA ILE A 8 -16.38 19.13 -32.23
C ILE A 8 -15.48 19.18 -30.98
N LYS A 9 -14.26 19.63 -31.22
CA LYS A 9 -13.16 19.86 -30.26
C LYS A 9 -13.35 21.18 -29.50
N ARG A 10 -12.89 21.12 -28.21
CA ARG A 10 -12.26 22.18 -27.39
C ARG A 10 -13.00 23.50 -27.16
N ASN A 11 -13.23 23.83 -25.88
CA ASN A 11 -12.55 24.97 -25.26
C ASN A 11 -12.70 24.95 -23.73
N THR A 12 -11.60 25.30 -23.06
CA THR A 12 -11.41 25.58 -21.64
C THR A 12 -12.44 26.59 -21.13
N GLY A 13 -13.13 26.25 -20.03
CA GLY A 13 -13.99 27.18 -19.31
C GLY A 13 -14.27 26.68 -17.90
N ILE A 14 -13.84 27.48 -16.96
CA ILE A 14 -14.08 27.39 -15.52
C ILE A 14 -15.57 27.14 -15.27
N VAL A 15 -15.91 26.00 -14.66
CA VAL A 15 -17.30 25.70 -14.24
C VAL A 15 -17.48 26.18 -12.81
N PHE A 16 -18.05 27.36 -12.66
CA PHE A 16 -18.72 27.75 -11.41
C PHE A 16 -19.97 26.89 -11.27
N LEU A 17 -20.02 26.07 -10.21
CA LEU A 17 -21.24 25.36 -9.85
C LEU A 17 -22.23 26.36 -9.22
N VAL A 18 -23.10 26.89 -10.05
CA VAL A 18 -24.27 27.65 -9.60
C VAL A 18 -25.35 26.63 -9.21
N PHE A 19 -25.66 26.54 -7.93
CA PHE A 19 -26.85 25.85 -7.48
C PHE A 19 -28.07 26.62 -8.01
N VAL A 20 -28.66 26.14 -9.08
CA VAL A 20 -29.98 26.61 -9.55
C VAL A 20 -31.05 26.00 -8.65
N LEU A 21 -31.62 26.81 -7.77
CA LEU A 21 -32.87 26.50 -7.10
C LEU A 21 -33.94 26.37 -8.21
N LEU A 22 -34.30 25.16 -8.61
CA LEU A 22 -35.47 24.92 -9.44
C LEU A 22 -36.71 25.10 -8.58
N ALA A 23 -37.24 26.31 -8.54
CA ALA A 23 -38.60 26.55 -8.09
C ALA A 23 -39.50 25.97 -9.18
N ALA A 24 -39.98 24.74 -9.00
CA ALA A 24 -41.04 24.17 -9.86
C ALA A 24 -42.34 24.93 -9.59
N THR A 25 -42.64 25.88 -10.45
CA THR A 25 -44.01 26.43 -10.55
C THR A 25 -44.88 25.36 -11.22
N LEU A 26 -45.59 24.60 -10.44
CA LEU A 26 -46.67 23.74 -10.93
C LEU A 26 -47.87 24.63 -11.32
N PRO A 27 -48.44 24.45 -12.49
CA PRO A 27 -49.69 25.15 -12.82
C PRO A 27 -50.81 24.60 -11.94
N LEU A 28 -51.49 25.50 -11.26
CA LEU A 28 -52.75 25.22 -10.56
C LEU A 28 -53.81 24.83 -11.58
N VAL A 29 -54.04 23.54 -11.74
CA VAL A 29 -55.32 23.06 -12.32
C VAL A 29 -56.30 22.92 -11.16
N SER A 30 -57.21 23.88 -11.06
CA SER A 30 -58.36 23.79 -10.18
C SER A 30 -59.32 22.74 -10.72
N CYS A 31 -59.47 21.61 -10.04
CA CYS A 31 -60.64 20.76 -10.06
C CYS A 31 -61.11 20.61 -8.62
N GLY A 32 -62.29 21.10 -8.33
CA GLY A 32 -62.91 21.06 -7.02
C GLY A 32 -63.22 19.62 -6.57
N GLY A 33 -63.09 19.38 -5.27
CA GLY A 33 -63.60 18.18 -4.60
C GLY A 33 -62.70 17.78 -3.43
N ASP A 34 -63.23 17.90 -2.25
CA ASP A 34 -62.82 17.37 -0.93
C ASP A 34 -61.58 17.97 -0.22
N GLY A 35 -61.90 18.53 0.92
CA GLY A 35 -60.98 19.24 1.83
C GLY A 35 -59.90 18.39 2.48
N GLY A 36 -58.91 18.02 1.69
CA GLY A 36 -57.60 17.59 2.20
C GLY A 36 -56.71 18.83 2.32
N SER A 37 -56.50 19.35 3.53
CA SER A 37 -55.51 20.41 3.76
C SER A 37 -54.12 19.87 3.38
N ASN A 38 -53.53 20.45 2.32
CA ASN A 38 -52.12 20.19 2.01
C ASN A 38 -51.31 20.45 3.29
N PRO A 39 -50.45 19.53 3.70
CA PRO A 39 -49.65 19.73 4.88
C PRO A 39 -48.78 20.99 4.70
N VAL A 40 -48.85 21.92 5.65
CA VAL A 40 -48.02 23.11 5.66
C VAL A 40 -46.60 22.66 5.98
N LEU A 41 -45.68 22.82 5.03
CA LEU A 41 -44.27 22.55 5.22
C LEU A 41 -43.58 23.77 5.84
N PHE A 42 -42.89 23.55 6.93
CA PHE A 42 -42.04 24.54 7.61
C PHE A 42 -40.58 24.25 7.32
N THR A 43 -39.72 25.25 7.45
CA THR A 43 -38.25 25.09 7.35
C THR A 43 -37.62 25.20 8.72
N ALA A 44 -36.57 24.43 8.96
CA ALA A 44 -35.66 24.59 10.09
C ALA A 44 -34.23 24.22 9.65
N THR A 45 -33.24 24.49 10.49
CA THR A 45 -31.86 24.09 10.25
C THR A 45 -31.32 23.41 11.50
N VAL A 46 -30.65 22.27 11.35
CA VAL A 46 -29.85 21.67 12.42
C VAL A 46 -28.37 21.92 12.11
N THR A 47 -27.65 22.32 13.14
CA THR A 47 -26.19 22.49 13.13
C THR A 47 -25.58 21.67 14.27
N GLY A 48 -24.28 21.36 14.21
CA GLY A 48 -23.58 20.71 15.32
C GLY A 48 -22.20 20.23 14.93
N LEU A 49 -21.58 19.55 15.88
CA LEU A 49 -20.31 18.85 15.73
C LEU A 49 -20.55 17.34 15.88
N VAL A 50 -19.88 16.55 15.06
CA VAL A 50 -19.76 15.11 15.25
C VAL A 50 -18.32 14.80 15.57
N GLN A 51 -18.11 14.11 16.68
CA GLN A 51 -16.80 13.65 17.11
C GLN A 51 -16.88 12.20 17.60
N TYR A 52 -15.76 11.49 17.52
CA TYR A 52 -15.63 10.13 18.06
C TYR A 52 -14.48 10.07 19.05
N GLU A 53 -14.60 9.20 20.03
CA GLU A 53 -13.55 8.91 21.00
C GLU A 53 -12.58 7.92 20.39
N ASP A 54 -11.31 8.30 20.36
CA ASP A 54 -10.20 7.52 19.81
C ASP A 54 -9.33 6.96 20.93
N LYS A 55 -8.44 6.04 20.59
CA LYS A 55 -7.38 5.54 21.47
C LYS A 55 -6.03 6.01 20.99
N GLU A 56 -5.35 6.79 21.81
CA GLU A 56 -3.95 7.11 21.59
C GLU A 56 -3.09 5.88 21.79
N TYR A 57 -2.07 5.71 20.95
CA TYR A 57 -1.12 4.60 21.04
C TYR A 57 0.30 5.05 20.72
N GLY A 58 1.28 4.28 21.18
CA GLY A 58 2.70 4.45 20.92
C GLY A 58 3.46 3.15 21.02
N PRO A 59 4.81 3.18 20.98
CA PRO A 59 5.63 1.97 21.03
C PRO A 59 5.41 1.06 22.25
N ALA A 60 4.72 1.52 23.28
CA ALA A 60 4.40 0.76 24.49
C ALA A 60 2.94 0.29 24.56
N GLY A 61 2.16 0.45 23.52
CA GLY A 61 0.75 0.07 23.44
C GLY A 61 -0.20 1.26 23.51
N PHE A 62 -1.49 0.98 23.73
CA PHE A 62 -2.47 2.03 23.93
C PHE A 62 -2.12 2.84 25.16
N THR A 63 -2.12 4.16 24.96
CA THR A 63 -1.81 5.16 26.00
C THR A 63 -3.07 5.94 26.31
N GLY A 64 -3.14 6.53 27.46
CA GLY A 64 -4.23 7.43 27.78
C GLY A 64 -5.42 6.77 28.49
N THR A 65 -5.73 7.38 29.63
CA THR A 65 -6.89 7.07 30.47
C THR A 65 -7.98 8.13 30.36
N THR A 66 -7.73 9.19 29.62
CA THR A 66 -8.66 10.32 29.42
C THR A 66 -9.31 10.22 28.05
N PRO A 67 -10.62 10.48 27.94
CA PRO A 67 -11.31 10.52 26.65
C PRO A 67 -10.60 11.47 25.68
N TYR A 68 -10.24 10.95 24.53
CA TYR A 68 -9.59 11.68 23.44
C TYR A 68 -10.53 11.72 22.24
N PHE A 69 -11.04 12.91 21.90
CA PHE A 69 -12.03 13.05 20.83
C PHE A 69 -11.41 13.66 19.58
N LYS A 70 -11.61 13.00 18.46
CA LYS A 70 -11.32 13.52 17.11
C LYS A 70 -12.60 13.88 16.36
N PRO A 71 -12.59 14.88 15.45
CA PRO A 71 -13.72 15.17 14.59
C PRO A 71 -14.03 14.01 13.64
N SER A 72 -15.30 13.61 13.52
CA SER A 72 -15.73 12.70 12.45
C SER A 72 -15.91 13.49 11.15
N ARG A 73 -14.94 13.35 10.23
CA ARG A 73 -14.86 14.13 8.98
C ARG A 73 -15.66 13.47 7.86
N PHE A 74 -16.32 14.29 7.05
CA PHE A 74 -17.02 13.87 5.83
C PHE A 74 -18.16 12.88 6.04
N VAL A 75 -18.53 12.57 7.30
CA VAL A 75 -19.53 11.55 7.60
C VAL A 75 -20.93 12.01 7.25
N LEU A 76 -21.74 11.06 6.79
CA LEU A 76 -23.14 11.29 6.44
C LEU A 76 -23.97 11.57 7.69
N VAL A 77 -24.69 12.69 7.66
CA VAL A 77 -25.62 13.14 8.69
C VAL A 77 -27.02 13.21 8.13
N GLU A 78 -27.96 12.58 8.78
CA GLU A 78 -29.36 12.55 8.38
C GLU A 78 -30.26 13.19 9.44
N ILE A 79 -31.23 13.99 9.00
CA ILE A 79 -32.31 14.48 9.86
C ILE A 79 -33.51 13.55 9.63
N VAL A 80 -33.95 12.91 10.71
CA VAL A 80 -34.98 11.85 10.64
C VAL A 80 -36.20 12.26 11.44
N ASP A 81 -37.37 12.12 10.85
CA ASP A 81 -38.66 12.31 11.53
C ASP A 81 -38.90 11.21 12.57
N THR A 82 -39.21 11.59 13.79
CA THR A 82 -39.35 10.64 14.91
C THR A 82 -40.56 9.73 14.78
N ALA A 83 -41.64 10.20 14.19
CA ALA A 83 -42.89 9.45 14.11
C ALA A 83 -42.90 8.44 12.98
N THR A 84 -42.29 8.79 11.84
CA THR A 84 -42.33 7.98 10.62
C THR A 84 -41.03 7.25 10.33
N GLY A 85 -39.90 7.68 10.91
CA GLY A 85 -38.57 7.19 10.58
C GLY A 85 -38.06 7.63 9.19
N LEU A 86 -38.76 8.55 8.53
CA LEU A 86 -38.36 9.07 7.22
C LEU A 86 -37.17 10.04 7.35
N VAL A 87 -36.24 9.94 6.43
CA VAL A 87 -35.13 10.90 6.29
C VAL A 87 -35.66 12.15 5.60
N LEU A 88 -35.68 13.28 6.34
CA LEU A 88 -36.14 14.57 5.85
C LEU A 88 -35.08 15.32 5.05
N ALA A 89 -33.81 15.18 5.46
CA ALA A 89 -32.66 15.78 4.79
C ALA A 89 -31.36 15.03 5.11
N LYS A 90 -30.38 15.21 4.25
CA LYS A 90 -29.02 14.68 4.42
C LYS A 90 -27.98 15.78 4.21
N GLY A 91 -26.86 15.62 4.83
CA GLY A 91 -25.66 16.42 4.63
C GLY A 91 -24.43 15.66 5.10
N THR A 92 -23.27 16.28 5.02
CA THR A 92 -22.02 15.71 5.50
C THR A 92 -21.35 16.66 6.47
N THR A 93 -20.54 16.13 7.37
CA THR A 93 -19.64 16.95 8.18
C THR A 93 -18.48 17.49 7.33
N GLY A 94 -17.95 18.63 7.72
CA GLY A 94 -16.70 19.17 7.17
C GLY A 94 -15.46 18.57 7.84
N THR A 95 -14.30 19.14 7.53
CA THR A 95 -12.98 18.73 8.07
C THR A 95 -12.86 18.88 9.60
N THR A 96 -13.70 19.69 10.21
CA THR A 96 -13.75 19.90 11.67
C THR A 96 -14.86 19.10 12.36
N GLY A 97 -15.54 18.21 11.65
CA GLY A 97 -16.72 17.51 12.18
C GLY A 97 -17.99 18.36 12.23
N ALA A 98 -17.94 19.63 11.80
CA ALA A 98 -19.09 20.53 11.82
C ALA A 98 -20.07 20.21 10.68
N TYR A 99 -21.35 20.34 10.96
CA TYR A 99 -22.40 20.20 9.94
C TYR A 99 -23.47 21.29 10.07
N ARG A 100 -24.17 21.56 8.95
CA ARG A 100 -25.31 22.47 8.88
C ARG A 100 -26.28 21.96 7.80
N ILE A 101 -27.48 21.52 8.22
CA ILE A 101 -28.46 20.89 7.33
C ILE A 101 -29.80 21.63 7.46
N PRO A 102 -30.22 22.38 6.43
CA PRO A 102 -31.59 22.90 6.33
C PRO A 102 -32.53 21.76 5.90
N PHE A 103 -33.75 21.76 6.42
CA PHE A 103 -34.75 20.74 6.07
C PHE A 103 -36.17 21.29 6.14
N PHE A 104 -37.06 20.55 5.48
CA PHE A 104 -38.51 20.81 5.55
C PHE A 104 -39.16 19.80 6.48
N PHE A 105 -40.15 20.23 7.22
CA PHE A 105 -40.89 19.38 8.13
C PHE A 105 -42.36 19.79 8.24
N SER A 106 -43.19 18.83 8.58
CA SER A 106 -44.61 19.02 8.92
C SER A 106 -44.94 18.54 10.34
N PHE A 107 -43.99 17.89 11.00
CA PHE A 107 -44.10 17.34 12.34
C PHE A 107 -43.12 18.07 13.29
N SER A 108 -43.33 17.95 14.57
CA SER A 108 -42.61 18.77 15.57
C SER A 108 -41.42 18.09 16.22
N SER A 109 -41.09 16.82 15.85
CA SER A 109 -40.00 16.08 16.50
C SER A 109 -39.14 15.34 15.52
N VAL A 110 -37.82 15.51 15.67
CA VAL A 110 -36.80 14.86 14.84
C VAL A 110 -35.64 14.36 15.68
N TYR A 111 -34.74 13.59 15.10
CA TYR A 111 -33.43 13.26 15.64
C TYR A 111 -32.37 13.31 14.53
N VAL A 112 -31.09 13.44 14.94
CA VAL A 112 -29.93 13.35 14.04
C VAL A 112 -29.43 11.93 14.04
N ARG A 113 -29.17 11.37 12.86
CA ARG A 113 -28.55 10.07 12.67
C ARG A 113 -27.23 10.24 11.93
N ILE A 114 -26.15 9.76 12.54
CA ILE A 114 -24.82 9.73 11.95
C ILE A 114 -24.61 8.31 11.40
N VAL A 115 -24.24 8.19 10.13
CA VAL A 115 -24.11 6.92 9.43
C VAL A 115 -22.63 6.64 9.16
N SER A 116 -22.22 5.37 9.20
CA SER A 116 -20.86 4.92 8.93
C SER A 116 -20.48 4.99 7.43
N GLU A 117 -20.70 6.15 6.85
CA GLU A 117 -20.37 6.49 5.46
C GLU A 117 -19.70 7.87 5.44
N ALA A 118 -18.51 7.97 4.90
CA ALA A 118 -17.83 9.23 4.63
C ALA A 118 -17.90 9.55 3.13
N ILE A 119 -18.32 10.77 2.78
CA ILE A 119 -18.49 11.24 1.41
C ILE A 119 -17.52 12.40 1.16
N LEU A 120 -16.38 12.10 0.55
CA LEU A 120 -15.33 13.10 0.31
C LEU A 120 -15.65 13.95 -0.93
N SER A 121 -16.12 13.32 -2.03
CA SER A 121 -16.52 14.02 -3.24
C SER A 121 -17.31 13.09 -4.17
N GLY A 122 -18.58 13.35 -4.42
CA GLY A 122 -19.38 12.61 -5.40
C GLY A 122 -19.39 11.10 -5.14
N ALA A 123 -18.77 10.31 -6.03
CA ALA A 123 -18.68 8.85 -5.93
C ALA A 123 -17.48 8.36 -5.07
N HIS A 124 -16.69 9.26 -4.51
CA HIS A 124 -15.54 8.92 -3.67
C HIS A 124 -16.00 8.79 -2.23
N THR A 125 -16.42 7.61 -1.85
CA THR A 125 -17.01 7.28 -0.53
C THR A 125 -16.20 6.22 0.19
N ILE A 126 -16.28 6.26 1.51
CA ILE A 126 -15.75 5.23 2.39
C ILE A 126 -16.91 4.75 3.26
N GLU A 127 -17.13 3.45 3.29
CA GLU A 127 -18.17 2.84 4.12
C GLU A 127 -17.55 1.86 5.10
N VAL A 128 -18.03 1.86 6.35
CA VAL A 128 -17.75 0.79 7.31
C VAL A 128 -19.02 -0.01 7.53
N ARG A 129 -18.95 -1.31 7.25
CA ARG A 129 -20.07 -2.24 7.32
C ARG A 129 -19.77 -3.39 8.27
N SER A 130 -20.82 -3.95 8.86
CA SER A 130 -20.71 -5.23 9.56
C SER A 130 -20.42 -6.37 8.57
N LEU A 131 -19.97 -7.52 9.06
CA LEU A 131 -19.79 -8.72 8.23
C LEU A 131 -21.11 -9.21 7.58
N SER A 132 -22.27 -8.76 8.09
CA SER A 132 -23.58 -8.96 7.46
C SER A 132 -23.95 -7.85 6.46
N ASN A 133 -23.00 -7.04 6.05
CA ASN A 133 -23.13 -5.96 5.04
C ASN A 133 -24.10 -4.84 5.44
N LYS A 134 -24.18 -4.50 6.72
CA LYS A 134 -25.03 -3.41 7.24
C LYS A 134 -24.17 -2.23 7.69
N LEU A 135 -24.56 -1.03 7.33
CA LEU A 135 -23.97 0.20 7.87
C LEU A 135 -24.28 0.33 9.36
N TYR A 136 -23.37 0.94 10.09
CA TYR A 136 -23.57 1.37 11.47
C TYR A 136 -24.22 2.75 11.49
N ALA A 137 -24.93 3.05 12.58
CA ALA A 137 -25.49 4.36 12.78
C ALA A 137 -25.58 4.70 14.28
N VAL A 138 -25.36 5.98 14.58
CA VAL A 138 -25.54 6.55 15.91
C VAL A 138 -26.62 7.63 15.84
N ALA A 139 -27.58 7.60 16.75
CA ALA A 139 -28.66 8.56 16.79
C ALA A 139 -28.53 9.49 18.02
N SER A 140 -28.80 10.77 17.82
CA SER A 140 -29.02 11.69 18.93
C SER A 140 -30.34 11.36 19.66
N GLY A 141 -30.54 11.96 20.85
CA GLY A 141 -31.87 12.03 21.42
C GLY A 141 -32.83 12.82 20.51
N THR A 142 -34.13 12.54 20.60
CA THR A 142 -35.18 13.28 19.91
C THR A 142 -35.32 14.70 20.43
N PHE A 143 -35.67 15.64 19.56
CA PHE A 143 -35.90 17.05 19.93
C PHE A 143 -36.98 17.68 19.08
N SER A 144 -37.64 18.69 19.67
CA SER A 144 -38.68 19.44 18.99
C SER A 144 -38.09 20.48 18.05
N VAL A 145 -38.76 20.73 16.94
CA VAL A 145 -38.42 21.78 15.97
C VAL A 145 -39.57 22.77 15.82
N SER A 146 -39.22 24.04 15.56
CA SER A 146 -40.16 25.12 15.30
C SER A 146 -39.84 25.80 13.96
N PRO A 147 -40.83 26.40 13.27
CA PRO A 147 -40.58 27.12 12.05
C PRO A 147 -39.50 28.19 12.16
N GLY A 148 -38.53 28.16 11.21
CA GLY A 148 -37.41 29.10 11.19
C GLY A 148 -36.30 28.85 12.20
N ALA A 149 -36.41 27.82 13.04
CA ALA A 149 -35.42 27.54 14.10
C ALA A 149 -34.06 27.10 13.51
N VAL A 150 -33.00 27.55 14.18
CA VAL A 150 -31.64 26.96 14.05
C VAL A 150 -31.33 26.28 15.37
N ILE A 151 -31.11 24.99 15.32
CA ILE A 151 -30.97 24.14 16.51
C ILE A 151 -29.60 23.46 16.47
N THR A 152 -28.82 23.58 17.55
CA THR A 152 -27.53 22.92 17.70
C THR A 152 -27.71 21.52 18.31
N ARG A 153 -27.12 20.52 17.68
CA ARG A 153 -27.06 19.13 18.16
C ARG A 153 -25.68 18.54 17.89
N ASP A 154 -24.86 18.54 18.92
CA ASP A 154 -23.56 17.85 18.89
C ASP A 154 -23.78 16.36 19.18
N VAL A 155 -22.97 15.53 18.54
CA VAL A 155 -22.97 14.07 18.72
C VAL A 155 -21.56 13.61 19.04
N SER A 156 -21.35 13.10 20.26
CA SER A 156 -20.10 12.48 20.67
C SER A 156 -20.29 10.97 20.74
N ILE A 157 -19.46 10.26 20.03
CA ILE A 157 -19.49 8.79 19.90
C ILE A 157 -18.37 8.25 20.78
N SER A 158 -18.72 7.69 21.96
CA SER A 158 -17.73 7.26 22.95
C SER A 158 -17.38 5.77 22.82
N LEU A 159 -16.27 5.38 23.48
CA LEU A 159 -15.80 4.00 23.58
C LEU A 159 -16.67 3.09 24.46
N SER A 160 -17.70 3.63 25.10
CA SER A 160 -18.56 2.82 25.99
C SER A 160 -19.20 1.66 25.23
N ALA A 161 -19.41 0.54 25.94
CA ALA A 161 -19.95 -0.69 25.37
C ALA A 161 -21.20 -0.46 24.51
N GLY A 162 -21.18 -0.98 23.30
CA GLY A 162 -22.27 -0.88 22.33
C GLY A 162 -22.24 0.35 21.42
N LEU A 163 -21.30 1.27 21.58
CA LEU A 163 -21.14 2.40 20.67
C LEU A 163 -19.96 2.18 19.72
N PRO A 164 -20.15 2.43 18.41
CA PRO A 164 -19.17 2.09 17.39
C PRO A 164 -18.11 3.19 17.16
N ALA A 165 -17.45 3.68 18.21
CA ALA A 165 -16.43 4.73 18.07
C ALA A 165 -15.31 4.30 17.12
N GLY A 166 -14.84 3.05 17.20
CA GLY A 166 -13.85 2.48 16.29
C GLY A 166 -14.28 2.50 14.82
N VAL A 167 -15.59 2.36 14.53
CA VAL A 167 -16.12 2.50 13.16
C VAL A 167 -15.81 3.90 12.59
N PHE A 168 -15.90 4.93 13.42
CA PHE A 168 -15.62 6.31 13.01
C PHE A 168 -14.13 6.61 12.98
N ASN A 169 -13.30 5.89 13.76
CA ASN A 169 -11.85 5.91 13.59
C ASN A 169 -11.47 5.32 12.23
N ILE A 170 -11.95 4.14 11.87
CA ILE A 170 -11.70 3.53 10.55
C ILE A 170 -12.04 4.50 9.41
N LEU A 171 -13.21 5.19 9.49
CA LEU A 171 -13.60 6.17 8.47
C LEU A 171 -12.61 7.33 8.37
N ASP A 172 -12.15 7.87 9.51
CA ASP A 172 -11.27 9.04 9.55
C ASP A 172 -9.85 8.71 9.10
N VAL A 173 -9.34 7.53 9.46
CA VAL A 173 -8.05 7.00 9.01
C VAL A 173 -8.03 6.83 7.50
N TYR A 174 -9.04 6.18 6.93
CA TYR A 174 -9.13 6.02 5.47
C TYR A 174 -9.41 7.36 4.76
N ALA A 175 -10.13 8.28 5.37
CA ALA A 175 -10.30 9.62 4.80
C ALA A 175 -8.95 10.33 4.69
N SER A 176 -8.05 10.17 5.67
CA SER A 176 -6.68 10.69 5.63
C SER A 176 -5.87 10.04 4.48
N GLY A 177 -6.00 8.73 4.29
CA GLY A 177 -5.41 8.01 3.16
C GLY A 177 -5.93 8.51 1.80
N PHE A 178 -7.24 8.78 1.70
CA PHE A 178 -7.84 9.35 0.48
C PHE A 178 -7.30 10.75 0.17
N GLU A 179 -7.15 11.61 1.19
CA GLU A 179 -6.55 12.94 1.03
C GLU A 179 -5.08 12.87 0.62
N PHE A 180 -4.31 11.93 1.17
CA PHE A 180 -2.93 11.64 0.77
C PHE A 180 -2.84 11.24 -0.71
N VAL A 181 -3.63 10.26 -1.15
CA VAL A 181 -3.63 9.81 -2.55
C VAL A 181 -4.07 10.92 -3.49
N LYS A 182 -5.08 11.72 -3.11
CA LYS A 182 -5.50 12.89 -3.89
C LYS A 182 -4.38 13.91 -4.05
N ALA A 183 -3.58 14.13 -3.01
CA ALA A 183 -2.44 15.05 -3.07
C ALA A 183 -1.38 14.56 -4.08
N LEU A 184 -1.21 13.25 -4.26
CA LEU A 184 -0.25 12.65 -5.18
C LEU A 184 -0.79 12.51 -6.61
N SER A 185 -2.00 11.98 -6.75
CA SER A 185 -2.59 11.61 -8.05
C SER A 185 -3.47 12.71 -8.67
N GLY A 186 -3.84 13.73 -7.88
CA GLY A 186 -4.80 14.77 -8.27
C GLY A 186 -6.27 14.36 -8.12
N THR A 187 -6.56 13.09 -7.83
CA THR A 187 -7.93 12.56 -7.69
C THR A 187 -8.07 11.70 -6.43
N TYR A 188 -9.28 11.66 -5.87
CA TYR A 188 -9.55 10.69 -4.80
C TYR A 188 -9.56 9.25 -5.34
N PRO A 189 -9.21 8.25 -4.50
CA PRO A 189 -9.44 6.85 -4.82
C PRO A 189 -10.91 6.55 -5.16
N PRO A 190 -11.22 5.42 -5.83
CA PRO A 190 -12.59 4.93 -5.95
C PRO A 190 -13.17 4.58 -4.57
N ALA A 191 -14.47 4.28 -4.52
CA ALA A 191 -15.16 3.91 -3.29
C ALA A 191 -14.48 2.72 -2.59
N LEU A 192 -14.37 2.81 -1.26
CA LEU A 192 -13.82 1.78 -0.39
C LEU A 192 -14.87 1.31 0.61
N THR A 193 -15.01 0.00 0.78
CA THR A 193 -15.76 -0.60 1.88
C THR A 193 -14.82 -1.30 2.84
N ALA A 194 -14.96 -1.01 4.13
CA ALA A 194 -14.32 -1.75 5.21
C ALA A 194 -15.36 -2.59 5.94
N TYR A 195 -15.03 -3.82 6.27
CA TYR A 195 -15.87 -4.77 7.00
C TYR A 195 -15.29 -4.99 8.40
N TRP A 196 -16.01 -4.53 9.39
CA TRP A 196 -15.62 -4.65 10.79
C TRP A 196 -16.82 -4.98 11.66
N GLN A 197 -16.63 -5.78 12.70
CA GLN A 197 -17.58 -5.90 13.82
C GLN A 197 -16.87 -6.40 15.06
N PRO A 198 -17.38 -6.09 16.26
CA PRO A 198 -16.86 -6.63 17.51
C PRO A 198 -16.83 -8.17 17.48
N GLY A 199 -15.73 -8.75 17.97
CA GLY A 199 -15.53 -10.20 18.00
C GLY A 199 -15.17 -10.85 16.66
N ASN A 200 -14.87 -10.08 15.62
CA ASN A 200 -14.33 -10.63 14.38
C ASN A 200 -12.90 -11.14 14.61
N SER A 201 -12.68 -12.43 14.36
CA SER A 201 -11.38 -13.11 14.51
C SER A 201 -10.87 -13.74 13.20
N ASN A 202 -11.41 -13.33 12.05
CA ASN A 202 -11.10 -13.97 10.76
C ASN A 202 -9.87 -13.37 10.05
N GLY A 203 -9.14 -12.48 10.72
CA GLY A 203 -7.96 -11.79 10.16
C GLY A 203 -8.27 -10.38 9.64
N THR A 204 -7.21 -9.60 9.48
CA THR A 204 -7.20 -8.32 8.81
C THR A 204 -6.52 -8.49 7.46
N TYR A 205 -7.18 -8.06 6.39
CA TYR A 205 -6.68 -8.19 5.02
C TYR A 205 -7.51 -7.38 4.03
N TYR A 206 -6.88 -6.94 2.94
CA TYR A 206 -7.56 -6.43 1.76
C TYR A 206 -7.95 -7.58 0.82
N LEU A 207 -9.15 -7.54 0.27
CA LEU A 207 -9.63 -8.46 -0.77
C LEU A 207 -10.07 -7.68 -2.00
N SER A 208 -9.32 -7.84 -3.11
CA SER A 208 -9.64 -7.19 -4.38
C SER A 208 -11.06 -7.47 -4.85
N GLY A 209 -11.75 -6.42 -5.28
CA GLY A 209 -13.16 -6.50 -5.68
C GLY A 209 -14.17 -6.55 -4.54
N SER A 210 -13.72 -6.63 -3.27
CA SER A 210 -14.60 -6.64 -2.09
C SER A 210 -14.33 -5.44 -1.17
N GLY A 211 -13.17 -5.37 -0.55
CA GLY A 211 -12.82 -4.33 0.41
C GLY A 211 -11.82 -4.79 1.45
N ILE A 212 -11.71 -4.05 2.54
CA ILE A 212 -10.83 -4.36 3.67
C ILE A 212 -11.63 -5.02 4.79
N TYR A 213 -11.14 -6.15 5.27
CA TYR A 213 -11.69 -6.88 6.42
C TYR A 213 -10.79 -6.62 7.62
N LEU A 214 -11.38 -6.36 8.79
CA LEU A 214 -10.66 -5.95 9.98
C LEU A 214 -11.03 -6.84 11.17
N LEU A 215 -10.03 -7.25 11.94
CA LEU A 215 -10.22 -7.83 13.24
C LEU A 215 -10.95 -6.85 14.16
N GLY A 216 -11.71 -7.36 15.11
CA GLY A 216 -12.43 -6.56 16.08
C GLY A 216 -12.42 -7.26 17.43
N GLY A 217 -11.80 -6.66 18.44
CA GLY A 217 -11.79 -7.20 19.79
C GLY A 217 -13.19 -7.46 20.32
N ASP A 218 -13.30 -8.35 21.30
CA ASP A 218 -14.57 -8.74 21.91
C ASP A 218 -15.14 -7.68 22.88
N GLY A 219 -14.42 -6.57 23.06
CA GLY A 219 -14.80 -5.48 23.99
C GLY A 219 -14.61 -5.83 25.47
N ILE A 220 -14.12 -7.02 25.80
CA ILE A 220 -13.96 -7.53 27.18
C ILE A 220 -12.47 -7.80 27.49
N GLY A 221 -11.56 -7.38 26.63
CA GLY A 221 -10.11 -7.53 26.82
C GLY A 221 -9.51 -8.77 26.15
N GLY A 222 -10.21 -9.37 25.21
CA GLY A 222 -9.72 -10.41 24.31
C GLY A 222 -9.84 -10.03 22.85
N GLY A 223 -8.90 -10.52 22.03
CA GLY A 223 -8.87 -10.27 20.60
C GLY A 223 -8.16 -8.99 20.20
N ASP A 224 -7.88 -8.90 18.93
CA ASP A 224 -7.19 -7.78 18.31
C ASP A 224 -8.17 -6.64 18.00
N THR A 225 -7.74 -5.39 18.18
CA THR A 225 -8.59 -4.19 18.04
C THR A 225 -8.08 -3.29 16.93
N ASP A 226 -8.00 -3.83 15.72
CA ASP A 226 -7.48 -3.11 14.55
C ASP A 226 -8.27 -1.84 14.21
N GLU A 227 -9.50 -1.70 14.72
CA GLU A 227 -10.27 -0.47 14.57
C GLU A 227 -9.63 0.76 15.20
N TYR A 228 -8.61 0.59 16.04
CA TYR A 228 -7.82 1.66 16.67
C TYR A 228 -6.32 1.57 16.36
N ASP A 229 -5.91 0.64 15.51
CA ASP A 229 -4.56 0.53 15.01
C ASP A 229 -4.46 1.23 13.65
N ASP A 230 -4.14 2.52 13.67
CA ASP A 230 -4.06 3.33 12.45
C ASP A 230 -2.99 2.79 11.49
N ASP A 231 -1.91 2.19 12.00
CA ASP A 231 -0.84 1.63 11.18
C ASP A 231 -1.32 0.42 10.39
N VAL A 232 -2.05 -0.50 11.00
CA VAL A 232 -2.70 -1.63 10.31
C VAL A 232 -3.71 -1.13 9.28
N LEU A 233 -4.52 -0.13 9.63
CA LEU A 233 -5.50 0.43 8.71
C LEU A 233 -4.82 1.02 7.46
N TRP A 234 -3.69 1.75 7.60
CA TRP A 234 -2.95 2.28 6.45
C TRP A 234 -2.17 1.20 5.70
N HIS A 235 -1.77 0.09 6.35
CA HIS A 235 -1.20 -1.08 5.67
C HIS A 235 -2.22 -1.67 4.67
N GLU A 236 -3.41 -2.01 5.14
CA GLU A 236 -4.47 -2.56 4.29
C GLU A 236 -4.92 -1.56 3.21
N PHE A 237 -4.91 -0.27 3.54
CA PHE A 237 -5.13 0.78 2.55
C PHE A 237 -4.03 0.79 1.48
N GLY A 238 -2.79 0.45 1.83
CA GLY A 238 -1.67 0.25 0.90
C GLY A 238 -2.00 -0.79 -0.17
N HIS A 239 -2.54 -1.94 0.20
CA HIS A 239 -3.00 -2.96 -0.75
C HIS A 239 -4.15 -2.47 -1.63
N PHE A 240 -5.12 -1.74 -1.04
CA PHE A 240 -6.20 -1.15 -1.81
C PHE A 240 -5.69 -0.19 -2.88
N ILE A 241 -4.76 0.71 -2.57
CA ILE A 241 -4.21 1.63 -3.57
C ILE A 241 -3.32 0.91 -4.59
N ALA A 242 -2.65 -0.17 -4.21
CA ALA A 242 -1.88 -1.00 -5.15
C ALA A 242 -2.80 -1.64 -6.21
N ASP A 243 -3.95 -2.16 -5.81
CA ASP A 243 -4.96 -2.70 -6.73
C ASP A 243 -5.59 -1.61 -7.63
N LYS A 244 -5.76 -0.37 -7.14
CA LYS A 244 -6.48 0.68 -7.86
C LYS A 244 -5.60 1.60 -8.72
N PHE A 245 -4.35 1.80 -8.34
CA PHE A 245 -3.45 2.75 -8.98
C PHE A 245 -2.19 2.12 -9.56
N SER A 246 -1.94 0.85 -9.27
CA SER A 246 -0.76 0.14 -9.74
C SER A 246 -1.11 -1.25 -10.25
N LYS A 247 -0.20 -2.19 -10.12
CA LYS A 247 -0.39 -3.61 -10.34
C LYS A 247 0.13 -4.35 -9.13
N ASP A 248 -0.68 -5.24 -8.59
CA ASP A 248 -0.30 -6.18 -7.55
C ASP A 248 -0.58 -7.60 -8.08
N ASP A 249 0.44 -8.43 -8.16
CA ASP A 249 0.36 -9.82 -8.56
C ASP A 249 0.88 -10.77 -7.46
N SER A 250 0.80 -10.30 -6.20
CA SER A 250 1.11 -11.09 -5.02
C SER A 250 0.32 -12.40 -5.01
N PRO A 251 0.97 -13.53 -4.71
CA PRO A 251 0.27 -14.79 -4.51
C PRO A 251 -0.49 -14.84 -3.18
N GLY A 252 -0.29 -13.85 -2.30
CA GLY A 252 -0.71 -13.90 -0.90
C GLY A 252 -0.01 -15.03 -0.14
N GLY A 253 -0.41 -15.25 1.08
CA GLY A 253 0.08 -16.36 1.91
C GLY A 253 0.50 -15.91 3.31
N VAL A 254 0.74 -16.90 4.19
CA VAL A 254 1.25 -16.64 5.54
C VAL A 254 2.69 -16.16 5.45
N HIS A 255 2.99 -15.08 6.14
CA HIS A 255 4.32 -14.47 6.21
C HIS A 255 4.53 -13.87 7.59
N HIS A 256 5.79 -13.55 7.88
CA HIS A 256 6.20 -12.86 9.10
C HIS A 256 7.27 -11.83 8.74
N LEU A 257 7.30 -10.72 9.42
CA LEU A 257 8.26 -9.62 9.19
C LEU A 257 9.71 -10.07 9.09
N THR A 258 10.08 -11.14 9.82
CA THR A 258 11.46 -11.67 9.87
C THR A 258 11.76 -12.68 8.77
N ASP A 259 10.80 -13.00 7.91
CA ASP A 259 11.02 -13.93 6.80
C ASP A 259 11.89 -13.28 5.73
N ASN A 260 13.02 -13.91 5.41
CA ASN A 260 13.99 -13.42 4.43
C ASN A 260 14.03 -14.26 3.14
N ASN A 261 12.98 -15.05 2.90
CA ASN A 261 12.86 -15.98 1.77
C ASN A 261 11.47 -15.98 1.14
N LEU A 262 10.74 -14.88 1.27
CA LEU A 262 9.42 -14.72 0.66
C LEU A 262 9.51 -14.74 -0.88
N ASP A 263 8.40 -15.10 -1.52
CA ASP A 263 8.17 -14.78 -2.93
C ASP A 263 8.35 -13.27 -3.13
N LEU A 264 9.13 -12.85 -4.12
CA LEU A 264 9.43 -11.42 -4.33
C LEU A 264 8.18 -10.57 -4.59
N ARG A 265 7.11 -11.16 -5.11
CA ARG A 265 5.83 -10.48 -5.30
C ARG A 265 5.12 -10.25 -3.96
N LEU A 266 5.19 -11.25 -3.07
CA LEU A 266 4.64 -11.15 -1.72
C LEU A 266 5.41 -10.11 -0.91
N SER A 267 6.75 -10.20 -0.87
CA SER A 267 7.57 -9.21 -0.15
C SER A 267 7.40 -7.78 -0.68
N TRP A 268 7.12 -7.61 -1.97
CA TRP A 268 6.77 -6.31 -2.55
C TRP A 268 5.40 -5.82 -2.08
N SER A 269 4.37 -6.65 -2.17
CA SER A 269 3.00 -6.30 -1.80
C SER A 269 2.91 -5.89 -0.33
N GLU A 270 3.45 -6.72 0.56
CA GLU A 270 3.48 -6.46 2.00
C GLU A 270 4.40 -5.27 2.34
N GLY A 271 5.58 -5.21 1.71
CA GLY A 271 6.50 -4.09 1.89
C GLY A 271 5.94 -2.75 1.38
N TRP A 272 5.07 -2.76 0.36
CA TRP A 272 4.31 -1.58 -0.05
C TRP A 272 3.24 -1.20 1.00
N GLY A 273 2.54 -2.18 1.58
CA GLY A 273 1.62 -1.97 2.70
C GLY A 273 2.32 -1.30 3.88
N ASP A 274 3.43 -1.89 4.33
CA ASP A 274 4.27 -1.35 5.40
C ASP A 274 4.79 0.06 5.10
N PHE A 275 5.30 0.29 3.88
CA PHE A 275 5.75 1.61 3.45
C PHE A 275 4.60 2.64 3.47
N SER A 276 3.40 2.23 3.08
CA SER A 276 2.23 3.11 3.00
C SER A 276 1.86 3.69 4.36
N GLN A 277 1.99 2.92 5.45
CA GLN A 277 1.80 3.40 6.83
C GLN A 277 2.71 4.61 7.11
N GLY A 278 4.02 4.43 6.88
CA GLY A 278 5.00 5.49 7.07
C GLY A 278 4.77 6.70 6.15
N ALA A 279 4.47 6.46 4.88
CA ALA A 279 4.25 7.51 3.89
C ALA A 279 3.05 8.39 4.23
N VAL A 280 1.92 7.80 4.65
CA VAL A 280 0.74 8.55 5.08
C VAL A 280 1.04 9.36 6.35
N LYS A 281 1.65 8.74 7.37
CA LYS A 281 2.05 9.44 8.61
C LYS A 281 3.00 10.60 8.35
N TYR A 282 4.01 10.38 7.50
CA TYR A 282 4.95 11.44 7.11
C TYR A 282 4.24 12.61 6.42
N TRP A 283 3.32 12.30 5.50
CA TRP A 283 2.52 13.33 4.85
C TRP A 283 1.61 14.07 5.83
N LEU A 284 0.93 13.36 6.73
CA LEU A 284 0.07 13.94 7.76
C LEU A 284 0.85 14.85 8.72
N SER A 285 2.08 14.46 9.09
CA SER A 285 2.92 15.28 9.98
C SER A 285 3.15 16.70 9.46
N ALA A 286 3.15 16.85 8.13
CA ALA A 286 3.32 18.15 7.47
C ALA A 286 1.98 18.84 7.12
N ASN A 287 0.89 18.11 6.94
CA ASN A 287 -0.37 18.65 6.42
C ASN A 287 -1.50 18.71 7.44
N ASP A 288 -1.63 17.71 8.30
CA ASP A 288 -2.61 17.70 9.40
C ASP A 288 -2.14 16.79 10.57
N PRO A 289 -1.18 17.24 11.37
CA PRO A 289 -0.63 16.43 12.46
C PRO A 289 -1.65 16.06 13.54
N THR A 290 -2.80 16.72 13.58
CA THR A 290 -3.87 16.41 14.55
C THR A 290 -4.55 15.07 14.28
N ARG A 291 -4.27 14.44 13.15
CA ARG A 291 -4.78 13.10 12.80
C ARG A 291 -3.92 11.96 13.33
N LEU A 292 -2.67 12.23 13.60
CA LEU A 292 -1.75 11.24 14.14
C LEU A 292 -2.02 10.99 15.62
N SER A 293 -1.76 9.76 16.08
CA SER A 293 -1.56 9.55 17.50
C SER A 293 -0.33 10.36 17.94
N THR A 294 -0.44 11.07 19.06
CA THR A 294 0.64 11.96 19.55
C THR A 294 1.89 11.18 19.95
N GLU A 295 1.75 9.90 20.24
CA GLU A 295 2.84 9.02 20.68
C GLU A 295 3.34 8.08 19.58
N ALA A 296 2.62 7.95 18.47
CA ALA A 296 3.08 7.18 17.32
C ALA A 296 4.16 7.95 16.56
N GLY A 297 5.34 7.34 16.41
CA GLY A 297 6.42 7.89 15.59
C GLY A 297 6.03 7.96 14.11
N THR A 298 6.46 9.01 13.41
CA THR A 298 6.23 9.12 11.95
C THR A 298 7.19 8.26 11.13
N SER A 299 8.32 7.83 11.71
CA SER A 299 9.33 7.00 11.07
C SER A 299 9.31 5.53 11.55
N SER A 300 8.29 5.13 12.26
CA SER A 300 8.10 3.77 12.76
C SER A 300 6.77 3.20 12.30
N SER A 301 6.69 1.88 12.23
CA SER A 301 5.44 1.14 12.22
C SER A 301 5.21 0.55 13.60
N THR A 302 3.98 0.63 14.11
CA THR A 302 3.63 0.11 15.44
C THR A 302 2.30 -0.58 15.35
N TYR A 303 2.28 -1.87 15.61
CA TYR A 303 1.07 -2.68 15.64
C TYR A 303 0.64 -2.88 17.09
N VAL A 304 -0.61 -2.55 17.39
CA VAL A 304 -1.14 -2.48 18.75
C VAL A 304 -2.37 -3.36 18.89
N ASP A 305 -2.30 -4.34 19.77
CA ASP A 305 -3.49 -5.09 20.19
C ASP A 305 -4.14 -4.52 21.47
N THR A 306 -5.29 -5.07 21.86
CA THR A 306 -6.07 -4.63 23.02
C THR A 306 -5.29 -4.63 24.33
N SER A 307 -4.24 -5.41 24.45
CA SER A 307 -3.53 -5.64 25.70
C SER A 307 -2.14 -5.01 25.71
N ASN A 308 -1.45 -4.99 24.60
CA ASN A 308 -0.08 -4.47 24.49
C ASN A 308 0.31 -4.27 23.02
N VAL A 309 1.48 -3.64 22.80
CA VAL A 309 2.14 -3.65 21.50
C VAL A 309 2.48 -5.09 21.12
N SER A 310 2.03 -5.54 19.99
CA SER A 310 2.45 -6.81 19.44
C SER A 310 3.86 -6.73 18.89
N TRP A 311 4.19 -5.66 18.14
CA TRP A 311 5.54 -5.39 17.64
C TRP A 311 5.63 -4.02 16.95
N SER A 312 6.87 -3.53 16.78
CA SER A 312 7.15 -2.31 16.03
C SER A 312 8.51 -2.40 15.33
N PHE A 313 8.69 -1.61 14.27
CA PHE A 313 9.99 -1.41 13.64
C PHE A 313 10.19 0.05 13.23
N GLU A 314 11.46 0.47 13.19
CA GLU A 314 11.86 1.80 12.74
C GLU A 314 12.33 1.74 11.29
N PHE A 315 11.80 2.62 10.42
CA PHE A 315 12.23 2.69 9.02
C PHE A 315 13.69 3.12 8.85
N ASN A 316 14.22 3.93 9.76
CA ASN A 316 15.56 4.53 9.67
C ASN A 316 16.70 3.65 10.19
N THR A 317 16.41 2.50 10.82
CA THR A 317 17.48 1.63 11.37
C THR A 317 18.29 1.01 10.25
N LEU A 318 19.62 1.16 10.30
CA LEU A 318 20.56 0.59 9.34
C LEU A 318 21.48 -0.46 9.99
N SER A 319 22.09 -0.12 11.12
CA SER A 319 23.07 -1.00 11.77
C SER A 319 22.40 -2.11 12.57
N GLY A 320 22.78 -3.36 12.27
CA GLY A 320 22.26 -4.54 12.96
C GLY A 320 20.80 -4.87 12.64
N ASP A 321 20.25 -4.27 11.59
CA ASP A 321 18.89 -4.52 11.14
C ASP A 321 18.72 -5.98 10.67
N PRO A 322 17.78 -6.76 11.24
CA PRO A 322 17.54 -8.13 10.81
C PRO A 322 16.84 -8.20 9.44
N TYR A 323 16.20 -7.12 9.02
CA TYR A 323 15.39 -7.02 7.82
C TYR A 323 16.27 -6.73 6.60
N THR A 324 16.56 -7.76 5.83
CA THR A 324 17.48 -7.67 4.68
C THR A 324 16.96 -8.51 3.53
N THR A 325 17.45 -8.21 2.32
CA THR A 325 17.13 -8.85 1.04
C THR A 325 15.80 -8.42 0.42
N ALA A 326 15.70 -8.57 -0.89
CA ALA A 326 14.48 -8.30 -1.65
C ALA A 326 13.32 -9.24 -1.28
N ALA A 327 13.62 -10.36 -0.64
CA ALA A 327 12.66 -11.36 -0.18
C ALA A 327 12.20 -11.14 1.28
N ASN A 328 12.36 -9.91 1.81
CA ASN A 328 11.84 -9.49 3.11
C ASN A 328 11.02 -8.22 2.95
N GLU A 329 9.79 -8.22 3.43
CA GLU A 329 8.82 -7.12 3.29
C GLU A 329 9.30 -5.82 3.95
N VAL A 330 9.83 -5.91 5.18
CA VAL A 330 10.31 -4.73 5.91
C VAL A 330 11.55 -4.12 5.22
N ALA A 331 12.42 -4.95 4.62
CA ALA A 331 13.55 -4.46 3.84
C ALA A 331 13.09 -3.68 2.60
N VAL A 332 12.03 -4.15 1.94
CA VAL A 332 11.37 -3.43 0.82
C VAL A 332 10.80 -2.11 1.31
N ALA A 333 10.01 -2.11 2.38
CA ALA A 333 9.43 -0.90 2.96
C ALA A 333 10.48 0.14 3.34
N LYS A 334 11.55 -0.28 4.00
CA LYS A 334 12.67 0.59 4.40
C LYS A 334 13.47 1.11 3.21
N THR A 335 13.58 0.35 2.13
CA THR A 335 14.19 0.83 0.88
C THR A 335 13.38 1.97 0.28
N LEU A 336 12.06 1.81 0.15
CA LEU A 336 11.16 2.85 -0.34
C LEU A 336 11.15 4.08 0.58
N TRP A 337 11.17 3.87 1.90
CA TRP A 337 11.27 4.95 2.88
C TRP A 337 12.55 5.77 2.71
N ASN A 338 13.71 5.12 2.55
CA ASN A 338 14.98 5.79 2.37
C ASN A 338 15.09 6.52 1.02
N LEU A 339 14.40 6.06 -0.01
CA LEU A 339 14.24 6.82 -1.25
C LEU A 339 13.41 8.10 -1.00
N MET A 340 12.32 7.98 -0.25
CA MET A 340 11.40 9.10 0.00
C MET A 340 11.98 10.17 0.92
N THR A 341 12.47 9.79 2.12
CA THR A 341 12.81 10.72 3.20
C THR A 341 14.26 10.64 3.68
N GLY A 342 14.87 9.47 3.65
CA GLY A 342 16.17 9.17 4.24
C GLY A 342 17.35 9.72 3.42
N THR A 343 18.32 8.87 3.16
CA THR A 343 19.51 9.23 2.37
C THR A 343 19.17 9.75 0.98
N GLY A 344 18.10 9.22 0.35
CA GLY A 344 17.65 9.67 -0.98
C GLY A 344 16.99 11.04 -0.94
N ASN A 345 16.09 11.25 0.00
CA ASN A 345 15.32 12.49 0.15
C ASN A 345 14.67 12.99 -1.16
N PHE A 346 14.22 12.06 -2.00
CA PHE A 346 13.61 12.40 -3.29
C PHE A 346 12.15 12.86 -3.16
N GLY A 347 11.54 12.67 -1.99
CA GLY A 347 10.12 12.89 -1.74
C GLY A 347 9.24 11.75 -2.26
N MET A 348 7.93 11.85 -1.99
CA MET A 348 6.97 10.81 -2.37
C MET A 348 6.66 10.80 -3.89
N THR A 349 6.71 11.94 -4.55
CA THR A 349 6.31 12.04 -5.97
C THR A 349 7.05 11.07 -6.89
N PRO A 350 8.39 10.95 -6.88
CA PRO A 350 9.07 9.98 -7.73
C PRO A 350 8.72 8.52 -7.39
N VAL A 351 8.52 8.19 -6.11
CA VAL A 351 8.08 6.86 -5.68
C VAL A 351 6.71 6.56 -6.26
N TRP A 352 5.79 7.52 -6.14
CA TRP A 352 4.44 7.42 -6.67
C TRP A 352 4.41 7.31 -8.21
N ASP A 353 5.27 8.07 -8.89
CA ASP A 353 5.36 8.03 -10.36
C ASP A 353 5.73 6.64 -10.87
N VAL A 354 6.73 6.00 -10.27
CA VAL A 354 7.09 4.60 -10.61
C VAL A 354 5.94 3.66 -10.31
N PHE A 355 5.35 3.79 -9.13
CA PHE A 355 4.24 2.96 -8.69
C PHE A 355 3.01 3.05 -9.61
N GLN A 356 2.58 4.27 -9.94
CA GLN A 356 1.34 4.49 -10.70
C GLN A 356 1.55 4.40 -12.21
N ASN A 357 2.68 4.86 -12.73
CA ASN A 357 2.87 5.06 -14.16
C ASN A 357 3.75 4.00 -14.83
N TYR A 358 4.61 3.32 -14.08
CA TYR A 358 5.49 2.28 -14.63
C TYR A 358 5.00 0.87 -14.31
N LEU A 359 4.80 0.53 -13.04
CA LEU A 359 4.45 -0.84 -12.64
C LEU A 359 3.21 -1.41 -13.34
N PRO A 360 2.12 -0.64 -13.62
CA PRO A 360 0.99 -1.14 -14.40
C PRO A 360 1.33 -1.52 -15.84
N THR A 361 2.42 -0.98 -16.39
CA THR A 361 2.84 -1.25 -17.78
C THR A 361 3.71 -2.49 -17.92
N VAL A 362 4.22 -3.02 -16.82
CA VAL A 362 5.08 -4.20 -16.81
C VAL A 362 4.27 -5.42 -17.24
N SER A 363 4.64 -6.03 -18.35
CA SER A 363 3.98 -7.22 -18.91
C SER A 363 4.94 -8.39 -18.99
N GLY A 364 4.48 -9.59 -18.61
CA GLY A 364 5.28 -10.82 -18.69
C GLY A 364 6.36 -10.98 -17.61
N THR A 365 6.51 -10.00 -16.72
CA THR A 365 7.37 -10.06 -15.54
C THR A 365 6.56 -9.77 -14.27
N PRO A 366 6.92 -10.38 -13.14
CA PRO A 366 6.25 -10.11 -11.87
C PRO A 366 6.53 -8.69 -11.38
N VAL A 367 5.59 -8.12 -10.61
CA VAL A 367 5.78 -6.85 -9.89
C VAL A 367 6.45 -7.14 -8.55
N ASN A 368 7.62 -6.55 -8.36
CA ASN A 368 8.45 -6.68 -7.16
C ASN A 368 9.40 -5.48 -7.06
N ILE A 369 10.28 -5.47 -6.07
CA ILE A 369 11.23 -4.37 -5.86
C ILE A 369 12.24 -4.23 -7.02
N GLU A 370 12.49 -5.30 -7.78
CA GLU A 370 13.31 -5.27 -9.00
C GLU A 370 12.60 -4.51 -10.13
N ALA A 371 11.31 -4.79 -10.34
CA ALA A 371 10.51 -4.04 -11.31
C ALA A 371 10.41 -2.56 -10.93
N PHE A 372 10.35 -2.25 -9.62
CA PHE A 372 10.40 -0.86 -9.15
C PHE A 372 11.76 -0.20 -9.44
N TRP A 373 12.88 -0.91 -9.23
CA TRP A 373 14.21 -0.46 -9.61
C TRP A 373 14.29 -0.11 -11.11
N ASP A 374 13.85 -1.01 -11.98
CA ASP A 374 13.80 -0.77 -13.43
C ASP A 374 12.97 0.46 -13.78
N GLY A 375 11.82 0.62 -13.11
CA GLY A 375 10.93 1.76 -13.30
C GLY A 375 11.59 3.07 -12.90
N TRP A 376 12.33 3.08 -11.81
CA TRP A 376 13.09 4.25 -11.37
C TRP A 376 14.11 4.68 -12.42
N LEU A 377 14.92 3.73 -12.91
CA LEU A 377 15.91 4.00 -13.95
C LEU A 377 15.26 4.48 -15.26
N ALA A 378 14.19 3.82 -15.68
CA ALA A 378 13.50 4.11 -16.94
C ALA A 378 12.82 5.50 -16.93
N GLN A 379 12.15 5.85 -15.84
CA GLN A 379 11.39 7.10 -15.78
C GLN A 379 12.26 8.33 -15.46
N ARG A 380 13.27 8.16 -14.64
CA ARG A 380 14.10 9.28 -14.20
C ARG A 380 15.37 9.46 -15.00
N SER A 381 15.86 8.42 -15.68
CA SER A 381 17.15 8.43 -16.38
C SER A 381 18.25 9.08 -15.51
N PRO A 382 18.48 8.56 -14.29
CA PRO A 382 19.28 9.23 -13.28
C PRO A 382 20.73 9.42 -13.75
N GLN A 383 21.35 10.51 -13.31
CA GLN A 383 22.80 10.70 -13.50
C GLN A 383 23.59 9.76 -12.59
N ALA A 384 24.86 9.50 -12.92
CA ALA A 384 25.70 8.56 -12.19
C ALA A 384 25.72 8.75 -10.66
N ALA A 385 25.69 10.00 -10.19
CA ALA A 385 25.64 10.29 -8.75
C ALA A 385 24.31 9.88 -8.10
N GLU A 386 23.19 10.05 -8.79
CA GLU A 386 21.87 9.58 -8.32
C GLU A 386 21.82 8.05 -8.36
N THR A 387 22.33 7.44 -9.44
CA THR A 387 22.40 5.98 -9.53
C THR A 387 23.19 5.38 -8.37
N ALA A 388 24.40 5.90 -8.10
CA ALA A 388 25.21 5.43 -6.98
C ALA A 388 24.53 5.61 -5.61
N LEU A 389 23.76 6.70 -5.43
CA LEU A 389 23.00 6.93 -4.22
C LEU A 389 21.89 5.87 -4.03
N ILE A 390 21.16 5.57 -5.09
CA ILE A 390 20.08 4.57 -5.07
C ILE A 390 20.68 3.18 -4.84
N GLU A 391 21.76 2.82 -5.53
CA GLU A 391 22.52 1.58 -5.31
C GLU A 391 22.93 1.43 -3.85
N GLY A 392 23.38 2.51 -3.21
CA GLY A 392 23.69 2.56 -1.79
C GLY A 392 22.48 2.24 -0.92
N ILE A 393 21.33 2.89 -1.18
CA ILE A 393 20.08 2.67 -0.43
C ILE A 393 19.63 1.21 -0.50
N TYR A 394 19.68 0.60 -1.68
CA TYR A 394 19.34 -0.81 -1.87
C TYR A 394 20.35 -1.71 -1.16
N SER A 395 21.64 -1.42 -1.31
CA SER A 395 22.74 -2.18 -0.71
C SER A 395 22.73 -2.17 0.83
N ASP A 396 22.24 -1.08 1.45
CA ASP A 396 22.03 -0.99 2.90
C ASP A 396 21.10 -2.09 3.43
N ARG A 397 20.27 -2.65 2.56
CA ARG A 397 19.38 -3.79 2.84
C ARG A 397 19.88 -5.09 2.22
N LYS A 398 21.13 -5.16 1.78
CA LYS A 398 21.70 -6.29 1.03
C LYS A 398 20.95 -6.60 -0.27
N ILE A 399 20.30 -5.62 -0.85
CA ILE A 399 19.69 -5.71 -2.19
C ILE A 399 20.73 -5.15 -3.17
N ASN A 400 21.56 -6.03 -3.75
CA ASN A 400 22.70 -5.63 -4.55
C ASN A 400 22.33 -5.66 -6.05
N TYR A 401 21.69 -4.60 -6.55
CA TYR A 401 21.39 -4.38 -7.97
C TYR A 401 22.42 -3.43 -8.59
N ARG A 402 23.70 -3.71 -8.36
CA ARG A 402 24.84 -2.91 -8.78
C ARG A 402 25.99 -3.78 -9.26
N ALA A 403 26.93 -3.15 -9.95
CA ALA A 403 28.19 -3.77 -10.30
C ALA A 403 28.92 -4.32 -9.06
N ASP A 404 29.44 -5.55 -9.15
CA ASP A 404 30.34 -6.09 -8.14
C ASP A 404 31.80 -5.68 -8.40
N ALA A 405 32.73 -6.27 -7.65
CA ALA A 405 34.16 -5.94 -7.74
C ALA A 405 34.84 -6.50 -9.00
N PHE A 406 34.16 -7.40 -9.72
CA PHE A 406 34.71 -8.08 -10.89
C PHE A 406 34.34 -7.38 -12.20
N GLU A 407 33.42 -6.45 -12.17
CA GLU A 407 32.91 -5.76 -13.35
C GLU A 407 33.91 -4.79 -14.04
N PRO A 408 33.85 -4.67 -15.40
CA PRO A 408 32.97 -5.38 -16.33
C PRO A 408 33.54 -6.76 -16.69
N ASP A 409 32.75 -7.83 -16.57
CA ASP A 409 33.13 -9.22 -16.89
C ASP A 409 32.12 -9.96 -17.83
N ASP A 410 31.23 -9.22 -18.47
CA ASP A 410 30.28 -9.71 -19.48
C ASP A 410 30.93 -10.41 -20.69
N GLY A 411 32.23 -10.35 -20.84
CA GLY A 411 32.94 -10.83 -22.02
C GLY A 411 34.35 -11.35 -21.76
N PHE A 412 34.89 -12.05 -22.75
CA PHE A 412 36.22 -12.64 -22.68
C PHE A 412 37.38 -11.64 -22.83
N VAL A 413 37.09 -10.37 -23.02
CA VAL A 413 38.09 -9.33 -23.31
C VAL A 413 38.82 -8.88 -22.05
N ARG A 414 38.14 -8.89 -20.90
CA ARG A 414 38.76 -8.58 -19.60
C ARG A 414 39.36 -9.85 -19.03
N ILE A 415 40.68 -9.81 -18.77
CA ILE A 415 41.37 -10.91 -18.10
C ILE A 415 41.21 -10.72 -16.59
N LEU A 416 40.19 -11.34 -16.03
CA LEU A 416 40.09 -11.50 -14.59
C LEU A 416 41.13 -12.51 -14.08
N PRO A 417 41.59 -12.43 -12.83
CA PRO A 417 42.29 -13.54 -12.20
C PRO A 417 41.43 -14.81 -12.29
N SER A 418 42.04 -15.95 -12.60
CA SER A 418 41.33 -17.23 -12.53
C SER A 418 40.87 -17.50 -11.09
N ILE A 419 39.61 -17.90 -10.94
CA ILE A 419 39.11 -18.36 -9.64
C ILE A 419 39.94 -19.54 -9.17
N ALA A 420 40.36 -19.50 -7.92
CA ALA A 420 41.17 -20.57 -7.33
C ALA A 420 40.29 -21.79 -6.98
N LEU A 421 40.84 -22.98 -7.18
CA LEU A 421 40.18 -24.22 -6.82
C LEU A 421 39.78 -24.23 -5.35
N ASN A 422 38.57 -24.63 -5.04
CA ASN A 422 37.92 -24.61 -3.71
C ASN A 422 37.70 -23.22 -3.09
N TYR A 423 38.05 -22.14 -3.76
CA TYR A 423 37.71 -20.80 -3.33
C TYR A 423 36.28 -20.48 -3.68
N ALA A 424 35.64 -19.64 -2.87
CA ALA A 424 34.27 -19.19 -3.07
C ALA A 424 34.29 -17.68 -3.35
N GLU A 425 33.68 -17.26 -4.44
CA GLU A 425 33.58 -15.84 -4.82
C GLU A 425 32.12 -15.44 -4.89
N GLU A 426 31.80 -14.24 -4.33
CA GLU A 426 30.47 -13.66 -4.38
C GLU A 426 30.37 -12.74 -5.60
N HIS A 427 29.32 -12.92 -6.40
CA HIS A 427 29.00 -12.15 -7.60
C HIS A 427 27.59 -11.61 -7.53
N TYR A 428 27.31 -10.55 -8.29
CA TYR A 428 26.00 -9.90 -8.38
C TYR A 428 25.51 -9.92 -9.82
N LEU A 429 24.37 -10.59 -10.02
CA LEU A 429 23.61 -10.41 -11.26
C LEU A 429 22.84 -9.08 -11.17
N TYR A 430 23.04 -8.17 -12.10
CA TYR A 430 22.41 -6.85 -12.08
C TYR A 430 22.12 -6.33 -13.50
N ASN A 431 21.39 -5.24 -13.62
CA ASN A 431 21.13 -4.62 -14.91
C ASN A 431 21.73 -3.22 -15.00
N SER A 432 22.76 -3.04 -15.81
CA SER A 432 23.29 -1.73 -16.13
C SER A 432 22.89 -1.24 -17.55
N ALA A 433 22.85 -2.13 -18.52
CA ALA A 433 22.51 -1.83 -19.92
C ALA A 433 21.98 -3.05 -20.71
N GLY A 434 21.75 -4.17 -20.05
CA GLY A 434 21.30 -5.44 -20.65
C GLY A 434 21.38 -6.58 -19.63
N PRO A 435 21.03 -7.80 -20.04
CA PRO A 435 21.18 -8.97 -19.16
C PRO A 435 22.64 -9.14 -18.76
N ASP A 436 22.89 -9.19 -17.47
CA ASP A 436 24.19 -9.41 -16.90
C ASP A 436 24.70 -10.82 -17.15
N LYS A 437 26.02 -10.94 -17.28
CA LYS A 437 26.67 -12.21 -17.57
C LYS A 437 28.09 -12.23 -17.04
N ASP A 438 28.34 -12.96 -15.98
CA ASP A 438 29.65 -13.12 -15.38
C ASP A 438 30.44 -14.19 -16.14
N ILE A 439 31.60 -13.84 -16.70
CA ILE A 439 32.52 -14.77 -17.35
C ILE A 439 33.79 -14.92 -16.52
N ILE A 440 33.82 -15.97 -15.68
CA ILE A 440 34.87 -16.20 -14.71
C ILE A 440 35.86 -17.22 -15.25
N PRO A 441 37.16 -16.85 -15.44
CA PRO A 441 38.18 -17.78 -15.91
C PRO A 441 38.60 -18.77 -14.83
N PHE A 442 38.86 -20.02 -15.23
CA PHE A 442 39.33 -21.09 -14.37
C PHE A 442 40.42 -21.90 -15.09
N THR A 443 41.53 -22.16 -14.43
CA THR A 443 42.63 -22.97 -14.99
C THR A 443 42.38 -24.45 -14.74
N ALA A 444 42.23 -25.24 -15.81
CA ALA A 444 41.96 -26.68 -15.75
C ALA A 444 43.11 -27.51 -16.30
N VAL A 445 43.26 -28.75 -15.77
CA VAL A 445 44.23 -29.75 -16.19
C VAL A 445 43.55 -30.83 -16.96
N SER A 446 44.10 -31.22 -18.11
CA SER A 446 43.57 -32.25 -18.98
C SER A 446 43.32 -33.58 -18.25
N GLY A 447 42.16 -34.17 -18.47
CA GLY A 447 41.72 -35.43 -17.86
C GLY A 447 41.17 -35.29 -16.44
N VAL A 448 41.24 -34.13 -15.84
CA VAL A 448 40.72 -33.88 -14.48
C VAL A 448 39.23 -33.45 -14.58
N SER A 449 38.41 -34.02 -13.70
CA SER A 449 37.00 -33.66 -13.56
C SER A 449 36.82 -32.57 -12.50
N TYR A 450 35.96 -31.63 -12.83
CA TYR A 450 35.62 -30.48 -11.97
C TYR A 450 34.11 -30.33 -11.87
N MET A 451 33.67 -29.66 -10.80
CA MET A 451 32.30 -29.23 -10.63
C MET A 451 32.27 -27.72 -10.31
N ALA A 452 31.64 -26.95 -11.18
CA ALA A 452 31.32 -25.55 -10.94
C ALA A 452 29.89 -25.46 -10.39
N GLN A 453 29.69 -24.74 -9.30
CA GLN A 453 28.39 -24.63 -8.65
C GLN A 453 28.14 -23.24 -8.09
N THR A 454 26.89 -22.79 -8.16
CA THR A 454 26.38 -21.60 -7.45
C THR A 454 25.72 -22.03 -6.15
N SER A 455 25.76 -21.16 -5.16
CA SER A 455 25.16 -21.34 -3.83
C SER A 455 24.90 -19.99 -3.17
N GLN A 456 24.28 -19.98 -2.00
CA GLN A 456 23.99 -18.78 -1.22
C GLN A 456 23.29 -17.69 -2.05
N LEU A 457 22.29 -18.09 -2.82
CA LEU A 457 21.53 -17.18 -3.65
C LEU A 457 20.70 -16.25 -2.76
N LEU A 458 20.76 -14.95 -3.03
CA LEU A 458 19.98 -13.92 -2.34
C LEU A 458 19.21 -13.05 -3.36
N ASN A 459 18.21 -12.32 -2.86
CA ASN A 459 17.44 -11.36 -3.66
C ASN A 459 16.70 -11.99 -4.85
N GLY A 460 16.33 -13.27 -4.74
CA GLY A 460 15.62 -13.97 -5.79
C GLY A 460 16.50 -14.43 -6.96
N ALA A 461 17.82 -14.38 -6.85
CA ALA A 461 18.71 -14.87 -7.90
C ALA A 461 18.36 -16.30 -8.30
N ASP A 462 18.24 -16.52 -9.60
CA ASP A 462 18.05 -17.82 -10.24
C ASP A 462 19.12 -17.98 -11.30
N THR A 463 20.12 -18.84 -11.04
CA THR A 463 21.35 -18.91 -11.84
C THR A 463 21.28 -19.97 -12.93
N TYR A 464 21.89 -19.68 -14.06
CA TYR A 464 22.17 -20.63 -15.12
C TYR A 464 23.67 -20.66 -15.41
N ILE A 465 24.29 -21.83 -15.31
CA ILE A 465 25.74 -22.02 -15.56
C ILE A 465 25.96 -22.64 -16.95
N ARG A 466 26.95 -22.08 -17.68
CA ARG A 466 27.62 -22.73 -18.81
C ARG A 466 29.12 -22.78 -18.55
N VAL A 467 29.71 -23.92 -18.88
CA VAL A 467 31.18 -24.06 -18.91
C VAL A 467 31.68 -24.07 -20.34
N ARG A 468 32.59 -23.15 -20.68
CA ARG A 468 33.16 -23.05 -22.02
C ARG A 468 34.60 -23.52 -22.03
N ALA A 469 34.97 -24.18 -23.12
CA ALA A 469 36.34 -24.61 -23.38
C ALA A 469 37.29 -23.40 -23.65
N PRO A 470 38.61 -23.64 -23.71
CA PRO A 470 39.60 -22.60 -23.98
C PRO A 470 39.40 -21.81 -25.30
N ASP A 471 38.66 -22.38 -26.25
CA ASP A 471 38.27 -21.71 -27.50
C ASP A 471 37.17 -20.65 -27.32
N GLN A 472 36.64 -20.49 -26.11
CA GLN A 472 35.57 -19.55 -25.70
C GLN A 472 34.21 -19.82 -26.38
N THR A 473 34.12 -20.77 -27.30
CA THR A 473 32.92 -21.03 -28.07
C THR A 473 32.27 -22.39 -27.73
N THR A 474 33.08 -23.42 -27.52
CA THR A 474 32.60 -24.78 -27.24
C THR A 474 32.06 -24.84 -25.80
N VAL A 475 30.77 -25.16 -25.65
CA VAL A 475 30.13 -25.43 -24.37
C VAL A 475 30.38 -26.90 -23.99
N VAL A 476 31.10 -27.12 -22.89
CA VAL A 476 31.43 -28.47 -22.39
C VAL A 476 30.44 -28.98 -21.34
N GLY A 477 29.59 -28.09 -20.80
CA GLY A 477 28.51 -28.42 -19.89
C GLY A 477 27.65 -27.21 -19.57
N SER A 478 26.41 -27.46 -19.24
CA SER A 478 25.50 -26.42 -18.75
C SER A 478 24.45 -27.01 -17.82
N ASN A 479 23.94 -26.20 -16.93
CA ASN A 479 22.89 -26.58 -15.99
C ASN A 479 22.04 -25.37 -15.56
N ASP A 480 20.76 -25.66 -15.38
CA ASP A 480 19.75 -24.81 -14.79
C ASP A 480 19.09 -25.62 -13.66
N ASN A 481 19.10 -25.08 -12.43
CA ASN A 481 18.36 -25.65 -11.29
C ASN A 481 18.77 -27.10 -10.86
N THR A 482 19.91 -27.25 -10.23
CA THR A 482 20.30 -28.51 -9.58
C THR A 482 19.65 -28.67 -8.21
N THR A 483 19.64 -27.59 -7.42
CA THR A 483 19.02 -27.54 -6.09
C THR A 483 18.29 -26.21 -5.93
N LEU A 484 16.98 -26.23 -5.94
CA LEU A 484 16.15 -25.03 -6.00
C LEU A 484 16.55 -24.17 -7.20
N LEU A 485 16.99 -22.93 -6.97
CA LEU A 485 17.42 -21.98 -8.01
C LEU A 485 18.94 -21.98 -8.25
N ALA A 486 19.69 -22.82 -7.53
CA ALA A 486 21.15 -22.95 -7.67
C ALA A 486 21.52 -23.96 -8.75
N SER A 487 22.56 -23.66 -9.51
CA SER A 487 23.04 -24.48 -10.62
C SER A 487 24.35 -25.18 -10.32
N SER A 488 24.58 -26.35 -10.91
CA SER A 488 25.82 -27.11 -10.77
C SER A 488 26.16 -27.87 -12.04
N VAL A 489 27.38 -27.73 -12.54
CA VAL A 489 27.88 -28.38 -13.77
C VAL A 489 29.11 -29.17 -13.45
N GLN A 490 29.07 -30.49 -13.73
CA GLN A 490 30.24 -31.34 -13.74
C GLN A 490 30.80 -31.42 -15.16
N PHE A 491 32.13 -31.30 -15.32
CA PHE A 491 32.80 -31.42 -16.59
C PHE A 491 34.20 -32.02 -16.42
N THR A 492 34.71 -32.67 -17.49
CA THR A 492 36.09 -33.13 -17.54
C THR A 492 36.86 -32.31 -18.56
N ALA A 493 37.98 -31.74 -18.18
CA ALA A 493 38.79 -30.92 -19.06
C ALA A 493 39.44 -31.77 -20.14
N ALA A 494 39.15 -31.49 -21.41
CA ALA A 494 39.74 -32.22 -22.55
C ALA A 494 41.20 -31.80 -22.81
N SER A 495 41.63 -30.63 -22.40
CA SER A 495 42.98 -30.09 -22.54
C SER A 495 43.37 -29.23 -21.34
N ASN A 496 44.68 -29.04 -21.16
CA ASN A 496 45.13 -27.97 -20.25
C ASN A 496 44.77 -26.62 -20.82
N GLY A 497 44.36 -25.71 -19.95
CA GLY A 497 44.08 -24.32 -20.35
C GLY A 497 43.06 -23.61 -19.50
N THR A 498 42.73 -22.41 -19.90
CA THR A 498 41.73 -21.60 -19.25
C THR A 498 40.34 -21.96 -19.78
N TYR A 499 39.49 -22.50 -18.93
CA TYR A 499 38.05 -22.66 -19.14
C TYR A 499 37.33 -21.46 -18.58
N TYR A 500 36.12 -21.21 -19.02
CA TYR A 500 35.34 -20.07 -18.60
C TYR A 500 34.00 -20.55 -18.04
N ILE A 501 33.70 -20.13 -16.82
CA ILE A 501 32.42 -20.34 -16.19
C ILE A 501 31.57 -19.10 -16.49
N GLU A 502 30.55 -19.30 -17.31
CA GLU A 502 29.57 -18.26 -17.63
C GLU A 502 28.36 -18.46 -16.71
N VAL A 503 28.04 -17.46 -15.90
CA VAL A 503 26.84 -17.43 -15.06
C VAL A 503 25.93 -16.32 -15.55
N THR A 504 24.65 -16.63 -15.68
CA THR A 504 23.60 -15.68 -16.07
C THR A 504 22.35 -15.93 -15.23
N SER A 505 21.42 -14.98 -15.23
CA SER A 505 20.07 -15.26 -14.78
C SER A 505 19.39 -16.29 -15.67
N SER A 506 18.67 -17.25 -15.07
CA SER A 506 17.90 -18.25 -15.80
C SER A 506 16.81 -17.62 -16.66
N GLY A 507 16.65 -18.11 -17.89
CA GLY A 507 15.55 -17.71 -18.78
C GLY A 507 14.20 -18.34 -18.43
N SER A 508 14.19 -19.40 -17.60
CA SER A 508 13.01 -20.17 -17.20
C SER A 508 12.65 -19.99 -15.72
N ARG A 509 12.87 -18.81 -15.19
CA ARG A 509 12.63 -18.48 -13.79
C ARG A 509 11.18 -18.69 -13.36
N PRO A 510 10.95 -19.22 -12.12
CA PRO A 510 9.63 -19.14 -11.51
C PRO A 510 9.24 -17.68 -11.24
N LEU A 511 7.95 -17.39 -11.15
CA LEU A 511 7.45 -16.03 -10.87
C LEU A 511 7.92 -15.49 -9.52
N SER A 512 8.29 -16.37 -8.57
CA SER A 512 8.82 -16.01 -7.25
C SER A 512 10.26 -15.52 -7.28
N ALA A 513 11.01 -15.75 -8.38
CA ALA A 513 12.41 -15.39 -8.51
C ALA A 513 12.60 -14.10 -9.32
N GLY A 514 13.72 -13.42 -9.09
CA GLY A 514 14.15 -12.22 -9.80
C GLY A 514 15.13 -12.53 -10.94
N ARG A 515 15.46 -11.49 -11.71
CA ARG A 515 16.54 -11.50 -12.71
C ARG A 515 17.88 -11.10 -12.10
N TYR A 516 17.83 -10.34 -11.00
CA TYR A 516 18.96 -9.79 -10.30
C TYR A 516 19.18 -10.54 -8.99
N GLY A 517 20.30 -10.28 -8.37
CA GLY A 517 20.58 -10.83 -7.06
C GLY A 517 22.01 -11.29 -6.90
N THR A 518 22.30 -11.90 -5.77
CA THR A 518 23.65 -12.31 -5.38
C THR A 518 23.76 -13.83 -5.41
N TYR A 519 24.91 -14.34 -5.85
CA TYR A 519 25.25 -15.75 -5.75
C TYR A 519 26.71 -15.94 -5.37
N THR A 520 27.05 -17.11 -4.83
CA THR A 520 28.45 -17.52 -4.57
C THR A 520 28.83 -18.60 -5.56
N LEU A 521 29.89 -18.37 -6.35
CA LEU A 521 30.48 -19.36 -7.25
C LEU A 521 31.60 -20.13 -6.55
N ARG A 522 31.64 -21.45 -6.74
CA ARG A 522 32.73 -22.30 -6.30
C ARG A 522 33.04 -23.37 -7.33
N ILE A 523 34.34 -23.65 -7.53
CA ILE A 523 34.79 -24.75 -8.37
C ILE A 523 35.55 -25.75 -7.50
N VAL A 524 35.17 -27.03 -7.58
CA VAL A 524 35.83 -28.13 -6.83
C VAL A 524 36.30 -29.19 -7.83
N GLN A 525 37.44 -29.84 -7.48
CA GLN A 525 37.91 -31.02 -8.19
C GLN A 525 37.12 -32.23 -7.70
N GLN A 526 36.70 -33.10 -8.61
CA GLN A 526 35.99 -34.34 -8.35
C GLN A 526 36.90 -35.55 -8.28
#